data_537bef867dbb153ad3134cdec30003f0
#
_entry.id   537bef867dbb153ad3134cdec30003f0
#
_cell.length_a   1.000
_cell.length_b   1.000
_cell.length_c   1.000
_cell.angle_alpha   90.00
_cell.angle_beta   90.00
_cell.angle_gamma   90.00
#
_symmetry.space_group_name_H-M   'P 1'
#
loop_
_entity.id
_entity.type
_entity.pdbx_description
1 polymer ?
#
loop_
_entity_poly.entity_id
_entity_poly.type
_entity_poly.pdbx_seq_one_letter_code
_entity_poly.pdbx_strand_id
1 'polypeptide(L)'
;TYKHLILLDVADWNGSVVLDDGLFLACDADLKHKAVMRSNLSSAVFGNEGLFNLGLRGNGVVCLETPCPKEELITITLDNDVLRVDGNMAVAWSGSLDFTVERSGKSLIGSAASGEGLVNVYRGTGKVLLAPVQKTITPPPIMDTPDDED
;
A
#
# COMPACT_ATOMS: atom_id res chain seq x y z
N THR A 1 -7.32 15.63 7.43
CA THR A 1 -7.96 14.40 6.89
C THR A 1 -8.09 13.43 8.04
N TYR A 2 -9.31 13.01 8.37
CA TYR A 2 -9.54 12.00 9.39
C TYR A 2 -9.12 10.66 8.86
N LYS A 3 -8.34 9.90 9.66
CA LYS A 3 -7.99 8.52 9.39
C LYS A 3 -8.87 7.61 10.27
N HIS A 4 -9.19 6.46 9.76
CA HIS A 4 -9.96 5.44 10.47
C HIS A 4 -9.00 4.39 11.00
N LEU A 5 -9.21 3.98 12.25
CA LEU A 5 -8.42 2.92 12.86
C LEU A 5 -9.15 1.58 12.66
N ILE A 6 -8.45 0.62 12.11
CA ILE A 6 -8.96 -0.75 11.97
C ILE A 6 -8.01 -1.75 12.61
N LEU A 7 -8.57 -2.79 13.19
CA LEU A 7 -7.84 -3.94 13.70
C LEU A 7 -7.96 -5.09 12.69
N LEU A 8 -6.82 -5.71 12.39
CA LEU A 8 -6.71 -6.84 11.50
C LEU A 8 -5.99 -7.96 12.24
N ASP A 9 -6.63 -9.13 12.32
CA ASP A 9 -6.01 -10.34 12.87
C ASP A 9 -5.17 -11.01 11.77
N VAL A 10 -3.87 -11.18 12.03
CA VAL A 10 -2.93 -11.78 11.06
C VAL A 10 -3.27 -13.24 10.78
N ALA A 11 -3.93 -13.94 11.73
CA ALA A 11 -4.40 -15.31 11.52
C ALA A 11 -5.42 -15.42 10.37
N ASP A 12 -6.27 -14.41 10.18
CA ASP A 12 -7.24 -14.36 9.06
C ASP A 12 -6.57 -14.23 7.68
N TRP A 13 -5.28 -13.95 7.66
CA TRP A 13 -4.41 -13.79 6.47
C TRP A 13 -3.40 -14.95 6.34
N ASN A 14 -3.77 -16.13 6.83
CA ASN A 14 -2.90 -17.32 6.85
C ASN A 14 -1.57 -17.07 7.59
N GLY A 15 -1.61 -16.25 8.64
CA GLY A 15 -0.46 -15.96 9.49
C GLY A 15 0.61 -15.04 8.85
N SER A 16 0.30 -14.40 7.72
CA SER A 16 1.23 -13.46 7.07
C SER A 16 0.49 -12.40 6.27
N VAL A 17 0.73 -11.14 6.58
CA VAL A 17 0.15 -9.99 5.91
C VAL A 17 1.24 -8.98 5.52
N VAL A 18 1.08 -8.34 4.38
CA VAL A 18 1.90 -7.21 3.93
C VAL A 18 1.02 -5.97 3.91
N LEU A 19 1.54 -4.88 4.44
CA LEU A 19 0.85 -3.60 4.53
C LEU A 19 1.44 -2.61 3.55
N ASP A 20 0.58 -1.82 2.91
CA ASP A 20 1.03 -0.70 2.11
C ASP A 20 1.65 0.40 3.01
N ASP A 21 2.52 1.21 2.40
CA ASP A 21 3.28 2.24 3.11
C ASP A 21 2.38 3.28 3.81
N GLY A 22 2.81 3.69 5.01
CA GLY A 22 2.16 4.74 5.81
C GLY A 22 0.84 4.33 6.47
N LEU A 23 0.45 3.04 6.47
CA LEU A 23 -0.79 2.58 7.10
C LEU A 23 -0.57 1.96 8.49
N PHE A 24 0.63 1.49 8.79
CA PHE A 24 0.94 0.85 10.07
C PHE A 24 0.89 1.85 11.22
N LEU A 25 0.17 1.49 12.28
CA LEU A 25 0.16 2.25 13.53
C LEU A 25 0.80 1.47 14.68
N ALA A 26 0.32 0.25 14.93
CA ALA A 26 0.78 -0.59 16.03
C ALA A 26 0.50 -2.07 15.75
N CYS A 27 1.17 -2.96 16.44
CA CYS A 27 0.87 -4.40 16.42
C CYS A 27 1.26 -5.06 17.73
N ASP A 28 0.79 -6.30 17.93
CA ASP A 28 1.24 -7.15 19.01
C ASP A 28 2.75 -7.40 18.93
N ALA A 29 3.42 -7.40 20.09
CA ALA A 29 4.87 -7.53 20.19
C ALA A 29 5.42 -8.86 19.66
N ASP A 30 4.60 -9.91 19.66
CA ASP A 30 4.99 -11.25 19.19
C ASP A 30 4.97 -11.40 17.67
N LEU A 31 4.42 -10.43 16.94
CA LEU A 31 4.46 -10.43 15.49
C LEU A 31 5.87 -10.12 14.99
N LYS A 32 6.37 -11.00 14.14
CA LYS A 32 7.64 -10.79 13.44
C LYS A 32 7.43 -9.86 12.26
N HIS A 33 8.30 -8.89 12.10
CA HIS A 33 8.24 -7.92 11.01
C HIS A 33 9.44 -8.04 10.09
N LYS A 34 9.24 -7.70 8.81
CA LYS A 34 10.30 -7.57 7.82
C LYS A 34 9.94 -6.51 6.78
N ALA A 35 10.96 -5.88 6.21
CA ALA A 35 10.78 -5.07 5.00
C ALA A 35 10.57 -6.00 3.80
N VAL A 36 9.53 -5.77 3.03
CA VAL A 36 9.22 -6.47 1.78
C VAL A 36 9.47 -5.51 0.64
N MET A 37 10.48 -5.82 -0.19
CA MET A 37 10.83 -4.97 -1.33
C MET A 37 9.75 -5.05 -2.41
N ARG A 38 9.39 -3.92 -2.98
CA ARG A 38 8.60 -3.87 -4.21
C ARG A 38 9.48 -4.37 -5.36
N SER A 39 9.24 -5.58 -5.84
CA SER A 39 10.01 -6.15 -6.95
C SER A 39 9.70 -5.41 -8.26
N ASN A 40 10.74 -5.24 -9.11
CA ASN A 40 10.66 -4.74 -10.49
C ASN A 40 10.53 -3.23 -10.71
N LEU A 41 10.78 -2.40 -9.70
CA LEU A 41 10.89 -0.96 -9.91
C LEU A 41 12.33 -0.51 -9.74
N SER A 42 12.85 0.20 -10.75
CA SER A 42 14.15 0.84 -10.61
C SER A 42 14.04 1.95 -9.57
N SER A 43 15.00 2.03 -8.66
CA SER A 43 15.11 3.08 -7.64
C SER A 43 15.04 4.51 -8.20
N ALA A 44 15.28 4.67 -9.50
CA ALA A 44 15.21 5.95 -10.19
C ALA A 44 13.78 6.49 -10.38
N VAL A 45 12.73 5.65 -10.24
CA VAL A 45 11.34 6.06 -10.50
C VAL A 45 10.64 6.58 -9.25
N PHE A 46 11.09 6.17 -8.04
CA PHE A 46 10.39 6.47 -6.78
C PHE A 46 11.22 7.26 -5.75
N GLY A 47 12.44 7.67 -6.10
CA GLY A 47 13.35 8.14 -5.06
C GLY A 47 13.64 7.01 -4.05
N ASN A 48 14.19 7.34 -2.88
CA ASN A 48 14.49 6.36 -1.83
C ASN A 48 13.28 6.06 -0.91
N GLU A 49 12.15 6.72 -1.09
CA GLU A 49 10.94 6.56 -0.29
C GLU A 49 9.94 5.65 -1.01
N GLY A 50 9.31 4.73 -0.28
CA GLY A 50 8.26 3.85 -0.83
C GLY A 50 8.73 2.58 -1.55
N LEU A 51 10.02 2.20 -1.40
CA LEU A 51 10.55 0.95 -1.98
C LEU A 51 10.17 -0.30 -1.19
N PHE A 52 9.72 -0.15 0.04
CA PHE A 52 9.48 -1.25 0.96
C PHE A 52 8.08 -1.16 1.56
N ASN A 53 7.45 -2.32 1.64
CA ASN A 53 6.23 -2.52 2.41
C ASN A 53 6.56 -3.25 3.72
N LEU A 54 5.72 -3.10 4.73
CA LEU A 54 5.88 -3.81 5.99
C LEU A 54 5.20 -5.17 5.93
N GLY A 55 5.98 -6.24 6.00
CA GLY A 55 5.46 -7.61 6.19
C GLY A 55 5.39 -7.97 7.67
N LEU A 56 4.25 -8.51 8.12
CA LEU A 56 4.04 -9.02 9.47
C LEU A 56 3.70 -10.51 9.40
N ARG A 57 4.22 -11.29 10.35
CA ARG A 57 4.01 -12.74 10.41
C ARG A 57 3.87 -13.22 11.85
N GLY A 58 2.93 -14.15 12.06
CA GLY A 58 2.66 -14.77 13.34
C GLY A 58 1.18 -14.76 13.68
N ASN A 59 0.87 -14.93 14.98
CA ASN A 59 -0.46 -14.80 15.53
C ASN A 59 -0.52 -13.49 16.33
N GLY A 60 -1.47 -12.66 16.03
CA GLY A 60 -1.63 -11.38 16.70
C GLY A 60 -2.37 -10.37 15.84
N VAL A 61 -2.62 -9.21 16.43
CA VAL A 61 -3.41 -8.14 15.84
C VAL A 61 -2.50 -7.00 15.40
N VAL A 62 -2.81 -6.43 14.26
CA VAL A 62 -2.23 -5.17 13.78
C VAL A 62 -3.29 -4.09 13.71
N CYS A 63 -2.93 -2.88 14.11
CA CYS A 63 -3.73 -1.67 13.99
C CYS A 63 -3.25 -0.87 12.79
N LEU A 64 -4.18 -0.52 11.90
CA LEU A 64 -3.93 0.25 10.69
C LEU A 64 -4.67 1.58 10.74
N GLU A 65 -4.06 2.61 10.16
CA GLU A 65 -4.73 3.87 9.81
C GLU A 65 -5.17 3.81 8.35
N THR A 66 -6.48 3.72 8.09
CA THR A 66 -7.03 3.60 6.74
C THR A 66 -7.73 4.88 6.29
N PRO A 67 -7.81 5.13 4.97
CA PRO A 67 -8.47 6.35 4.45
C PRO A 67 -10.00 6.30 4.55
N CYS A 68 -10.59 5.13 4.78
CA CYS A 68 -12.03 4.92 4.95
C CYS A 68 -12.33 3.96 6.10
N PRO A 69 -13.55 3.95 6.63
CA PRO A 69 -13.95 3.04 7.70
C PRO A 69 -13.96 1.59 7.23
N LYS A 70 -13.92 0.66 8.20
CA LYS A 70 -13.83 -0.78 7.94
C LYS A 70 -14.95 -1.30 7.02
N GLU A 71 -16.13 -0.76 7.16
CA GLU A 71 -17.34 -1.13 6.42
C GLU A 71 -17.25 -0.81 4.92
N GLU A 72 -16.38 0.12 4.56
CA GLU A 72 -16.14 0.52 3.16
C GLU A 72 -14.96 -0.23 2.53
N LEU A 73 -14.17 -0.96 3.33
CA LEU A 73 -13.07 -1.75 2.81
C LEU A 73 -13.59 -2.99 2.10
N ILE A 74 -12.98 -3.31 0.96
CA ILE A 74 -13.36 -4.44 0.12
C ILE A 74 -12.29 -5.51 0.20
N THR A 75 -12.65 -6.73 0.62
CA THR A 75 -11.75 -7.87 0.60
C THR A 75 -11.97 -8.70 -0.67
N ILE A 76 -10.90 -8.85 -1.46
CA ILE A 76 -10.87 -9.73 -2.64
C ILE A 76 -10.11 -10.99 -2.26
N THR A 77 -10.71 -12.16 -2.46
CA THR A 77 -10.04 -13.45 -2.29
C THR A 77 -9.60 -13.99 -3.64
N LEU A 78 -8.34 -14.39 -3.73
CA LEU A 78 -7.73 -15.01 -4.90
C LEU A 78 -7.51 -16.49 -4.64
N ASP A 79 -7.84 -17.34 -5.61
CA ASP A 79 -7.56 -18.77 -5.61
C ASP A 79 -6.81 -19.13 -6.91
N ASN A 80 -5.47 -19.12 -6.82
CA ASN A 80 -4.58 -19.27 -7.98
C ASN A 80 -4.95 -18.32 -9.14
N ASP A 81 -5.19 -17.05 -8.78
CA ASP A 81 -5.73 -16.03 -9.67
C ASP A 81 -4.83 -14.79 -9.71
N VAL A 82 -5.19 -13.81 -10.53
CA VAL A 82 -4.45 -12.56 -10.75
C VAL A 82 -5.40 -11.38 -10.58
N LEU A 83 -5.06 -10.49 -9.65
CA LEU A 83 -5.74 -9.20 -9.47
C LEU A 83 -4.83 -8.06 -9.92
N ARG A 84 -5.38 -7.15 -10.71
CA ARG A 84 -4.74 -5.89 -11.10
C ARG A 84 -5.50 -4.72 -10.50
N VAL A 85 -4.79 -3.86 -9.80
CA VAL A 85 -5.36 -2.70 -9.09
C VAL A 85 -4.62 -1.45 -9.54
N ASP A 86 -5.37 -0.46 -10.00
CA ASP A 86 -4.82 0.84 -10.34
C ASP A 86 -4.51 1.67 -9.08
N GLY A 87 -3.38 2.35 -9.11
CA GLY A 87 -2.97 3.24 -8.04
C GLY A 87 -2.78 2.57 -6.67
N ASN A 88 -2.94 3.34 -5.60
CA ASN A 88 -2.67 2.95 -4.21
C ASN A 88 -3.93 2.52 -3.46
N MET A 89 -4.82 1.77 -4.11
CA MET A 89 -6.07 1.33 -3.48
C MET A 89 -5.89 0.13 -2.55
N ALA A 90 -4.89 -0.71 -2.78
CA ALA A 90 -4.61 -1.84 -1.90
C ALA A 90 -3.96 -1.36 -0.60
N VAL A 91 -4.55 -1.72 0.53
CA VAL A 91 -4.08 -1.33 1.87
C VAL A 91 -3.37 -2.47 2.59
N ALA A 92 -3.74 -3.71 2.30
CA ALA A 92 -3.08 -4.91 2.83
C ALA A 92 -3.28 -6.10 1.91
N TRP A 93 -2.39 -7.08 1.96
CA TRP A 93 -2.52 -8.34 1.21
C TRP A 93 -1.81 -9.50 1.91
N SER A 94 -2.23 -10.73 1.59
CA SER A 94 -1.60 -11.93 2.13
C SER A 94 -0.14 -12.02 1.71
N GLY A 95 0.74 -12.37 2.65
CA GLY A 95 2.16 -12.57 2.38
C GLY A 95 2.48 -13.75 1.45
N SER A 96 1.47 -14.58 1.12
CA SER A 96 1.55 -15.67 0.14
C SER A 96 1.41 -15.21 -1.31
N LEU A 97 0.90 -13.98 -1.54
CA LEU A 97 0.74 -13.45 -2.88
C LEU A 97 2.07 -12.91 -3.42
N ASP A 98 2.33 -13.18 -4.70
CA ASP A 98 3.39 -12.53 -5.44
C ASP A 98 2.92 -11.14 -5.88
N PHE A 99 3.63 -10.10 -5.43
CA PHE A 99 3.32 -8.71 -5.69
C PHE A 99 4.32 -8.10 -6.65
N THR A 100 3.81 -7.52 -7.75
CA THR A 100 4.62 -6.78 -8.72
C THR A 100 3.93 -5.48 -9.11
N VAL A 101 4.70 -4.53 -9.61
CA VAL A 101 4.17 -3.28 -10.20
C VAL A 101 4.46 -3.31 -11.69
N GLU A 102 3.43 -3.17 -12.49
CA GLU A 102 3.48 -3.17 -13.95
C GLU A 102 3.07 -1.80 -14.50
N ARG A 103 3.54 -1.47 -15.69
CA ARG A 103 3.07 -0.27 -16.40
C ARG A 103 1.78 -0.60 -17.13
N SER A 104 0.78 0.25 -16.99
CA SER A 104 -0.41 0.22 -17.83
C SER A 104 0.00 0.58 -19.26
N GLY A 105 -0.24 -0.31 -20.23
CA GLY A 105 0.23 -0.19 -21.62
C GLY A 105 -0.28 0.99 -22.44
N LYS A 106 -0.96 1.97 -21.84
CA LYS A 106 -1.58 3.11 -22.53
C LYS A 106 -0.88 4.47 -22.36
N SER A 107 0.18 4.57 -21.56
CA SER A 107 0.87 5.85 -21.36
C SER A 107 2.38 5.71 -21.50
N LEU A 108 2.88 5.90 -22.70
CA LEU A 108 4.33 5.89 -22.99
C LEU A 108 4.98 7.29 -22.94
N ILE A 109 4.21 8.35 -22.75
CA ILE A 109 4.75 9.72 -22.83
C ILE A 109 4.15 10.56 -21.68
N GLY A 110 4.97 10.92 -20.70
CA GLY A 110 4.69 12.01 -19.74
C GLY A 110 4.37 11.66 -18.31
N SER A 111 4.07 10.39 -17.94
CA SER A 111 3.61 10.04 -16.58
C SER A 111 4.63 9.32 -15.68
N ALA A 112 5.89 9.28 -16.09
CA ALA A 112 6.91 8.60 -15.28
C ALA A 112 7.23 9.30 -13.94
N ALA A 113 6.91 10.59 -13.83
CA ALA A 113 7.21 11.38 -12.64
C ALA A 113 6.05 11.48 -11.63
N SER A 114 4.80 11.18 -12.04
CA SER A 114 3.61 11.31 -11.20
C SER A 114 3.05 10.00 -10.66
N GLY A 115 3.65 8.85 -11.01
CA GLY A 115 3.13 7.53 -10.62
C GLY A 115 1.86 7.11 -11.39
N GLU A 116 1.36 7.94 -12.30
CA GLU A 116 0.22 7.62 -13.15
C GLU A 116 0.58 6.51 -14.15
N GLY A 117 -0.33 5.58 -14.38
CA GLY A 117 -0.14 4.46 -15.30
C GLY A 117 0.63 3.28 -14.71
N LEU A 118 0.80 3.21 -13.39
CA LEU A 118 1.29 2.03 -12.69
C LEU A 118 0.12 1.20 -12.16
N VAL A 119 0.23 -0.11 -12.36
CA VAL A 119 -0.75 -1.09 -11.91
C VAL A 119 -0.09 -2.05 -10.94
N ASN A 120 -0.65 -2.16 -9.76
CA ASN A 120 -0.27 -3.16 -8.78
C ASN A 120 -0.88 -4.51 -9.16
N VAL A 121 -0.06 -5.55 -9.21
CA VAL A 121 -0.48 -6.90 -9.62
C VAL A 121 -0.19 -7.88 -8.52
N TYR A 122 -1.22 -8.61 -8.11
CA TYR A 122 -1.20 -9.64 -7.09
C TYR A 122 -1.52 -10.99 -7.73
N ARG A 123 -0.66 -12.00 -7.52
CA ARG A 123 -0.82 -13.33 -8.12
C ARG A 123 -0.75 -14.41 -7.05
N GLY A 124 -1.57 -15.44 -7.19
CA GLY A 124 -1.53 -16.64 -6.36
C GLY A 124 -2.82 -16.85 -5.55
N THR A 125 -2.68 -17.41 -4.36
CA THR A 125 -3.79 -17.71 -3.45
C THR A 125 -3.65 -16.91 -2.17
N GLY A 126 -4.66 -16.12 -1.85
CA GLY A 126 -4.67 -15.24 -0.68
C GLY A 126 -5.75 -14.17 -0.76
N LYS A 127 -5.58 -13.11 0.00
CA LYS A 127 -6.55 -11.99 0.08
C LYS A 127 -5.85 -10.66 -0.21
N VAL A 128 -6.60 -9.73 -0.79
CA VAL A 128 -6.21 -8.32 -0.94
C VAL A 128 -7.31 -7.46 -0.34
N LEU A 129 -6.93 -6.52 0.54
CA LEU A 129 -7.82 -5.54 1.14
C LEU A 129 -7.69 -4.22 0.39
N LEU A 130 -8.79 -3.72 -0.14
CA LEU A 130 -8.85 -2.50 -0.93
C LEU A 130 -9.59 -1.40 -0.18
N ALA A 131 -9.08 -0.18 -0.26
CA ALA A 131 -9.82 1.03 0.08
C ALA A 131 -10.31 1.68 -1.23
N PRO A 132 -11.63 1.86 -1.43
CA PRO A 132 -12.18 2.39 -2.69
C PRO A 132 -11.97 3.90 -2.87
N VAL A 133 -11.16 4.51 -2.02
CA VAL A 133 -10.81 5.93 -2.06
C VAL A 133 -9.30 6.08 -2.18
N GLN A 134 -8.86 6.95 -3.08
CA GLN A 134 -7.44 7.26 -3.20
C GLN A 134 -6.94 8.02 -1.97
N LYS A 135 -5.72 7.70 -1.52
CA LYS A 135 -5.01 8.53 -0.55
C LYS A 135 -4.81 9.92 -1.16
N THR A 136 -5.41 10.94 -0.57
CA THR A 136 -5.11 12.32 -0.96
C THR A 136 -3.68 12.64 -0.52
N ILE A 137 -2.77 12.74 -1.46
CA ILE A 137 -1.44 13.28 -1.21
C ILE A 137 -1.66 14.79 -1.02
N THR A 138 -1.65 15.26 0.21
CA THR A 138 -1.65 16.69 0.49
C THR A 138 -0.26 17.21 0.12
N PRO A 139 -0.11 18.10 -0.87
CA PRO A 139 1.17 18.69 -1.15
C PRO A 139 1.69 19.42 0.11
N PRO A 140 2.99 19.44 0.34
CA PRO A 140 3.55 20.19 1.48
C PRO A 140 3.08 21.65 1.39
N PRO A 141 2.83 22.30 2.54
CA PRO A 141 2.43 23.71 2.55
C PRO A 141 3.51 24.51 1.81
N ILE A 142 3.05 25.36 0.90
CA ILE A 142 3.94 26.33 0.22
C ILE A 142 4.48 27.22 1.35
N MET A 143 5.77 27.17 1.61
CA MET A 143 6.41 28.17 2.46
C MET A 143 6.35 29.48 1.68
N ASP A 144 5.54 30.41 2.17
CA ASP A 144 5.62 31.79 1.70
C ASP A 144 7.04 32.27 1.97
N THR A 145 7.76 32.56 0.90
CA THR A 145 9.02 33.29 1.00
C THR A 145 8.68 34.65 1.55
N PRO A 146 9.42 35.15 2.58
CA PRO A 146 9.24 36.53 3.05
C PRO A 146 9.49 37.45 1.85
N ASP A 147 8.55 38.32 1.57
CA ASP A 147 8.76 39.41 0.62
C ASP A 147 9.95 40.22 1.16
N ASP A 148 11.02 40.31 0.37
CA ASP A 148 12.10 41.26 0.56
C ASP A 148 11.50 42.66 0.35
N GLU A 149 11.12 43.33 1.44
CA GLU A 149 10.85 44.75 1.44
C GLU A 149 12.17 45.52 1.29
N ASP A 150 12.34 46.14 0.14
CA ASP A 150 13.29 47.24 -0.10
C ASP A 150 12.83 48.55 0.58
#